data_85476f2b36124ce498e6f006f8a8e114
#
_entry.id   85476f2b36124ce498e6f006f8a8e114
#
_cell.length_a   1.000
_cell.length_b   1.000
_cell.length_c   1.000
_cell.angle_alpha   90.00
_cell.angle_beta   90.00
_cell.angle_gamma   90.00
#
_symmetry.space_group_name_H-M   'P 1'
#
loop_
_entity.id
_entity.type
_entity.pdbx_description
1 polymer ?
#
loop_
_entity_poly.entity_id
_entity_poly.type
_entity_poly.pdbx_seq_one_letter_code
_entity_poly.pdbx_strand_id
1 'polypeptide(L)'
;DEHGDSLAFTGSINESLTAWKNNFERFKVFLSWDRPRDVEEEQEAFDRLWENAEPGWATVNLPEAVKQDLIKYAPNEPPTVEPGLGPVVEESIKSRWIAQFLRDAPYLVQDGWKVGVETAALDPFPHQRSVAYDVLSQFPCKKLLADEVGLGKTIEVGLILRSLLLSGRINNCLLLVPRSLVKQWQEELRDKFLVDAPFYDGSKFVYFEGNTTRSEPLPSGRDPWRVHRVTLASAQMAKMSGRSEALLNSGEWDLVILDEAHHARRRDFATLNRYRPNRLLRLMEGLTERTKALLLMTATPMQVHPIEVYDLLRLLGLPEKWQDPHSFMEYITSLRETDDTTWGTVFSLLDSSIEHWGVDKSWEESCGRALGPVGRQRILNAIDFGNTSAVYSFKDSEREWLRQLMRRQQPVPWMTYRSTRPLLRQYFDQGLLKQN
;
A
#
# COMPACT_ATOMS: atom_id res chain seq x y z
N ASP A 1 30.62 -31.51 14.61
CA ASP A 1 31.20 -31.07 15.86
C ASP A 1 31.91 -32.27 16.57
N GLU A 2 32.41 -32.07 17.78
CA GLU A 2 33.12 -33.10 18.57
C GLU A 2 32.25 -34.32 18.91
N HIS A 3 30.93 -34.22 18.77
CA HIS A 3 29.96 -35.28 19.03
C HIS A 3 29.52 -36.01 17.75
N GLY A 4 30.08 -35.64 16.58
CA GLY A 4 29.71 -36.18 15.27
C GLY A 4 28.42 -35.57 14.70
N ASP A 5 27.92 -34.52 15.30
CA ASP A 5 26.73 -33.82 14.78
C ASP A 5 27.11 -32.97 13.58
N SER A 6 26.26 -33.03 12.55
CA SER A 6 26.40 -32.25 11.34
C SER A 6 25.12 -31.48 10.99
N LEU A 7 25.30 -30.42 10.24
CA LEU A 7 24.23 -29.56 9.76
C LEU A 7 24.40 -29.41 8.26
N ALA A 8 23.37 -29.74 7.51
CA ALA A 8 23.29 -29.47 6.09
C ALA A 8 22.24 -28.40 5.81
N PHE A 9 22.54 -27.56 4.86
CA PHE A 9 21.55 -26.61 4.33
C PHE A 9 21.61 -26.60 2.82
N THR A 10 20.44 -26.49 2.20
CA THR A 10 20.28 -26.42 0.74
C THR A 10 19.39 -25.26 0.36
N GLY A 11 19.75 -24.57 -0.70
CA GLY A 11 19.02 -23.42 -1.21
C GLY A 11 19.79 -22.67 -2.27
N SER A 12 19.12 -21.78 -2.98
CA SER A 12 19.79 -20.88 -3.92
C SER A 12 20.30 -19.66 -3.17
N ILE A 13 21.59 -19.64 -2.84
CA ILE A 13 22.25 -18.47 -2.28
C ILE A 13 23.05 -17.80 -3.40
N ASN A 14 22.57 -16.67 -3.89
CA ASN A 14 23.30 -15.92 -4.89
C ASN A 14 23.93 -14.68 -4.24
N GLU A 15 25.25 -14.66 -4.13
CA GLU A 15 26.03 -13.59 -3.49
C GLU A 15 26.11 -12.30 -4.33
N SER A 16 25.37 -12.20 -5.44
CA SER A 16 25.36 -10.97 -6.22
C SER A 16 24.58 -9.85 -5.52
N LEU A 17 25.03 -8.61 -5.70
CA LEU A 17 24.35 -7.43 -5.16
C LEU A 17 22.87 -7.34 -5.62
N THR A 18 22.58 -7.88 -6.81
CA THR A 18 21.25 -7.95 -7.39
C THR A 18 20.38 -8.99 -6.67
N ALA A 19 20.95 -10.12 -6.27
CA ALA A 19 20.26 -11.15 -5.51
C ALA A 19 19.90 -10.66 -4.10
N TRP A 20 20.81 -9.99 -3.43
CA TRP A 20 20.57 -9.38 -2.12
C TRP A 20 19.50 -8.28 -2.12
N LYS A 21 19.28 -7.64 -3.26
CA LYS A 21 18.30 -6.55 -3.40
C LYS A 21 16.96 -6.99 -3.97
N ASN A 22 16.92 -8.05 -4.77
CA ASN A 22 15.75 -8.34 -5.62
C ASN A 22 15.23 -9.77 -5.54
N ASN A 23 15.91 -10.71 -4.86
CA ASN A 23 15.49 -12.10 -4.81
C ASN A 23 15.15 -12.55 -3.39
N PHE A 24 14.10 -13.35 -3.29
CA PHE A 24 13.76 -14.07 -2.08
C PHE A 24 14.61 -15.35 -2.04
N GLU A 25 15.59 -15.39 -1.14
CA GLU A 25 16.41 -16.58 -0.90
C GLU A 25 15.73 -17.46 0.15
N ARG A 26 15.45 -18.70 -0.20
CA ARG A 26 14.90 -19.69 0.70
C ARG A 26 15.85 -20.87 0.79
N PHE A 27 16.29 -21.18 1.99
CA PHE A 27 17.07 -22.38 2.26
C PHE A 27 16.39 -23.26 3.29
N LYS A 28 16.62 -24.56 3.18
CA LYS A 28 16.22 -25.55 4.18
C LYS A 28 17.44 -25.91 5.00
N VAL A 29 17.23 -26.13 6.30
CA VAL A 29 18.26 -26.57 7.22
C VAL A 29 17.86 -27.94 7.73
N PHE A 30 18.80 -28.88 7.67
CA PHE A 30 18.65 -30.25 8.18
C PHE A 30 19.66 -30.48 9.29
N LEU A 31 19.22 -31.12 10.37
CA LEU A 31 20.01 -31.39 11.54
C LEU A 31 20.24 -32.92 11.65
N SER A 32 21.47 -33.37 11.83
CA SER A 32 21.79 -34.80 11.87
C SER A 32 21.09 -35.56 13.00
N TRP A 33 20.80 -34.87 14.09
CA TRP A 33 20.10 -35.46 15.25
C TRP A 33 18.56 -35.47 15.14
N ASP A 34 18.02 -34.75 14.17
CA ASP A 34 16.57 -34.69 13.89
C ASP A 34 16.20 -35.44 12.61
N ARG A 35 16.99 -35.24 11.56
CA ARG A 35 16.76 -35.79 10.22
C ARG A 35 18.06 -36.31 9.58
N PRO A 36 18.66 -37.37 10.11
CA PRO A 36 19.96 -37.86 9.63
C PRO A 36 19.95 -38.24 8.15
N ARG A 37 18.88 -38.84 7.63
CA ARG A 37 18.76 -39.22 6.22
C ARG A 37 18.77 -38.00 5.29
N ASP A 38 18.10 -36.94 5.67
CA ASP A 38 18.07 -35.72 4.83
C ASP A 38 19.48 -35.08 4.79
N VAL A 39 20.25 -35.16 5.86
CA VAL A 39 21.65 -34.71 5.91
C VAL A 39 22.55 -35.58 5.03
N GLU A 40 22.37 -36.91 5.06
CA GLU A 40 23.11 -37.85 4.20
C GLU A 40 22.81 -37.60 2.71
N GLU A 41 21.53 -37.44 2.34
CA GLU A 41 21.12 -37.13 0.97
C GLU A 41 21.70 -35.81 0.44
N GLU A 42 21.73 -34.76 1.25
CA GLU A 42 22.33 -33.47 0.89
C GLU A 42 23.85 -33.56 0.81
N GLN A 43 24.50 -34.34 1.66
CA GLN A 43 25.93 -34.60 1.60
C GLN A 43 26.30 -35.34 0.30
N GLU A 44 25.57 -36.39 -0.04
CA GLU A 44 25.77 -37.13 -1.30
C GLU A 44 25.55 -36.24 -2.53
N ALA A 45 24.54 -35.36 -2.50
CA ALA A 45 24.30 -34.41 -3.57
C ALA A 45 25.45 -33.40 -3.72
N PHE A 46 25.97 -32.90 -2.59
CA PHE A 46 27.12 -32.02 -2.58
C PHE A 46 28.37 -32.72 -3.12
N ASP A 47 28.63 -33.95 -2.69
CA ASP A 47 29.80 -34.74 -3.13
C ASP A 47 29.77 -35.02 -4.64
N ARG A 48 28.57 -35.35 -5.20
CA ARG A 48 28.39 -35.48 -6.64
C ARG A 48 28.72 -34.19 -7.41
N LEU A 49 28.29 -33.05 -6.92
CA LEU A 49 28.62 -31.74 -7.50
C LEU A 49 30.08 -31.44 -7.40
N TRP A 50 30.71 -31.68 -6.22
CA TRP A 50 32.13 -31.42 -5.96
C TRP A 50 33.07 -32.26 -6.83
N GLU A 51 32.71 -33.51 -7.05
CA GLU A 51 33.45 -34.45 -7.86
C GLU A 51 33.14 -34.37 -9.37
N ASN A 52 32.34 -33.38 -9.79
CA ASN A 52 31.86 -33.24 -11.18
C ASN A 52 31.10 -34.48 -11.70
N ALA A 53 30.45 -35.22 -10.83
CA ALA A 53 29.65 -36.40 -11.15
C ALA A 53 28.18 -36.10 -11.44
N GLU A 54 27.74 -34.84 -11.26
CA GLU A 54 26.34 -34.44 -11.50
C GLU A 54 26.16 -34.04 -12.97
N PRO A 55 25.23 -34.70 -13.72
CA PRO A 55 25.00 -34.40 -15.13
C PRO A 55 24.54 -32.97 -15.38
N GLY A 56 25.20 -32.27 -16.30
CA GLY A 56 24.84 -30.90 -16.69
C GLY A 56 25.46 -29.81 -15.84
N TRP A 57 26.25 -30.17 -14.83
CA TRP A 57 26.99 -29.21 -13.98
C TRP A 57 28.48 -29.44 -14.06
N ALA A 58 29.25 -28.36 -13.88
CA ALA A 58 30.71 -28.43 -13.82
C ALA A 58 31.22 -27.57 -12.66
N THR A 59 31.86 -28.20 -11.69
CA THR A 59 32.56 -27.51 -10.61
C THR A 59 33.96 -27.17 -11.07
N VAL A 60 34.30 -25.88 -11.06
CA VAL A 60 35.65 -25.39 -11.47
C VAL A 60 36.35 -24.78 -10.26
N ASN A 61 37.66 -25.04 -10.16
CA ASN A 61 38.49 -24.40 -9.14
C ASN A 61 38.55 -22.89 -9.39
N LEU A 62 38.47 -22.12 -8.32
CA LEU A 62 38.63 -20.67 -8.40
C LEU A 62 40.01 -20.34 -9.00
N PRO A 63 40.08 -19.57 -10.10
CA PRO A 63 41.37 -19.19 -10.69
C PRO A 63 42.28 -18.51 -9.66
N GLU A 64 43.57 -18.82 -9.65
CA GLU A 64 44.50 -18.31 -8.66
C GLU A 64 44.57 -16.77 -8.62
N ALA A 65 44.34 -16.11 -9.74
CA ALA A 65 44.23 -14.64 -9.82
C ALA A 65 43.02 -14.09 -9.00
N VAL A 66 41.86 -14.76 -9.06
CA VAL A 66 40.68 -14.38 -8.29
C VAL A 66 40.90 -14.68 -6.79
N LYS A 67 41.57 -15.79 -6.50
CA LYS A 67 41.92 -16.19 -5.14
C LYS A 67 42.87 -15.17 -4.50
N GLN A 68 43.88 -14.70 -5.23
CA GLN A 68 44.81 -13.67 -4.76
C GLN A 68 44.14 -12.30 -4.59
N ASP A 69 43.20 -11.93 -5.44
CA ASP A 69 42.41 -10.70 -5.27
C ASP A 69 41.49 -10.76 -4.07
N LEU A 70 40.85 -11.90 -3.78
CA LEU A 70 40.05 -12.09 -2.57
C LEU A 70 40.90 -12.02 -1.30
N ILE A 71 42.14 -12.55 -1.33
CA ILE A 71 43.09 -12.50 -0.22
C ILE A 71 43.50 -11.07 0.14
N LYS A 72 43.53 -10.12 -0.82
CA LYS A 72 43.81 -8.71 -0.52
C LYS A 72 42.76 -8.06 0.44
N TYR A 73 41.59 -8.58 0.45
CA TYR A 73 40.50 -8.10 1.32
C TYR A 73 40.33 -8.97 2.56
N ALA A 74 41.10 -10.06 2.69
CA ALA A 74 41.09 -10.85 3.90
C ALA A 74 41.77 -10.06 5.05
N PRO A 75 41.18 -10.06 6.26
CA PRO A 75 41.88 -9.47 7.40
C PRO A 75 43.23 -10.15 7.62
N ASN A 76 44.25 -9.35 7.95
CA ASN A 76 45.65 -9.81 8.12
C ASN A 76 45.85 -10.83 9.24
N GLU A 77 44.86 -11.04 10.08
CA GLU A 77 44.85 -12.08 11.09
C GLU A 77 43.58 -12.92 10.92
N PRO A 78 43.67 -14.26 10.99
CA PRO A 78 42.48 -15.09 11.01
C PRO A 78 41.62 -14.69 12.23
N PRO A 79 40.27 -14.70 12.12
CA PRO A 79 39.43 -14.42 13.27
C PRO A 79 39.80 -15.41 14.39
N THR A 80 40.31 -14.87 15.48
CA THR A 80 40.75 -15.64 16.66
C THR A 80 39.60 -16.22 17.48
N VAL A 81 38.39 -16.15 16.95
CA VAL A 81 37.19 -16.62 17.67
C VAL A 81 36.51 -17.66 16.82
N GLU A 82 36.53 -18.90 17.26
CA GLU A 82 35.65 -19.95 16.76
C GLU A 82 34.18 -19.53 16.92
N PRO A 83 33.31 -19.80 15.95
CA PRO A 83 31.89 -19.53 16.11
C PRO A 83 31.34 -20.28 17.34
N GLY A 84 31.07 -19.56 18.40
CA GLY A 84 30.42 -20.10 19.61
C GLY A 84 31.16 -19.89 20.95
N LEU A 85 32.43 -19.48 21.00
CA LEU A 85 33.21 -19.34 22.23
C LEU A 85 33.79 -17.94 22.51
N GLY A 86 33.37 -16.91 21.82
CA GLY A 86 33.79 -15.53 22.09
C GLY A 86 32.93 -14.84 23.18
N PRO A 87 33.49 -13.88 23.91
CA PRO A 87 32.68 -13.11 24.84
C PRO A 87 31.59 -12.38 24.12
N VAL A 88 30.35 -12.61 24.53
CA VAL A 88 29.07 -12.10 24.00
C VAL A 88 29.01 -10.56 23.81
N VAL A 89 30.04 -9.83 24.28
CA VAL A 89 30.08 -8.38 24.34
C VAL A 89 30.39 -7.71 22.99
N GLU A 90 31.27 -8.27 22.15
CA GLU A 90 31.62 -7.63 20.87
C GLU A 90 30.60 -7.87 19.77
N GLU A 91 30.00 -9.05 19.70
CA GLU A 91 28.88 -9.32 18.78
C GLU A 91 27.66 -8.44 19.10
N SER A 92 27.44 -8.15 20.38
CA SER A 92 26.33 -7.27 20.80
C SER A 92 26.49 -5.83 20.29
N ILE A 93 27.72 -5.33 20.17
CA ILE A 93 28.00 -3.96 19.70
C ILE A 93 27.78 -3.87 18.19
N LYS A 94 28.36 -4.76 17.39
CA LYS A 94 28.18 -4.81 15.93
C LYS A 94 26.71 -5.00 15.57
N SER A 95 26.03 -5.95 16.20
CA SER A 95 24.61 -6.21 15.99
C SER A 95 23.74 -5.01 16.36
N ARG A 96 24.08 -4.30 17.45
CA ARG A 96 23.41 -3.05 17.81
C ARG A 96 23.62 -1.95 16.78
N TRP A 97 24.84 -1.76 16.29
CA TRP A 97 25.14 -0.79 15.25
C TRP A 97 24.39 -1.09 13.93
N ILE A 98 24.38 -2.36 13.51
CA ILE A 98 23.63 -2.80 12.33
C ILE A 98 22.14 -2.58 12.53
N ALA A 99 21.59 -3.01 13.68
CA ALA A 99 20.18 -2.81 13.99
C ALA A 99 19.80 -1.32 14.06
N GLN A 100 20.69 -0.49 14.64
CA GLN A 100 20.50 0.95 14.66
C GLN A 100 20.57 1.56 13.27
N PHE A 101 21.55 1.17 12.46
CA PHE A 101 21.65 1.62 11.07
C PHE A 101 20.41 1.23 10.26
N LEU A 102 19.97 -0.03 10.33
CA LEU A 102 18.77 -0.50 9.63
C LEU A 102 17.50 0.24 10.09
N ARG A 103 17.45 0.62 11.36
CA ARG A 103 16.34 1.40 11.91
C ARG A 103 16.40 2.85 11.46
N ASP A 104 17.58 3.46 11.43
CA ASP A 104 17.76 4.89 11.22
C ASP A 104 17.98 5.23 9.73
N ALA A 105 18.51 4.30 8.92
CA ALA A 105 18.73 4.51 7.48
C ALA A 105 17.50 5.02 6.70
N PRO A 106 16.28 4.51 6.94
CA PRO A 106 15.08 5.02 6.27
C PRO A 106 14.76 6.48 6.61
N TYR A 107 15.27 7.01 7.74
CA TYR A 107 15.07 8.41 8.13
C TYR A 107 16.16 9.32 7.57
N LEU A 108 17.35 8.80 7.35
CA LEU A 108 18.55 9.59 7.04
C LEU A 108 18.73 9.88 5.56
N VAL A 109 18.10 9.09 4.68
CA VAL A 109 18.26 9.21 3.22
C VAL A 109 17.01 9.81 2.59
N GLN A 110 17.23 10.65 1.57
CA GLN A 110 16.16 11.09 0.69
C GLN A 110 15.48 9.85 0.09
N ASP A 111 14.13 9.84 0.08
CA ASP A 111 13.34 8.69 -0.36
C ASP A 111 13.52 7.39 0.48
N GLY A 112 14.05 7.48 1.69
CA GLY A 112 14.20 6.34 2.61
C GLY A 112 12.91 5.56 2.88
N TRP A 113 11.76 6.18 2.66
CA TRP A 113 10.46 5.53 2.70
C TRP A 113 10.30 4.38 1.69
N LYS A 114 11.07 4.36 0.60
CA LYS A 114 11.08 3.26 -0.39
C LYS A 114 11.61 1.95 0.20
N VAL A 115 12.44 2.02 1.22
CA VAL A 115 13.02 0.83 1.87
C VAL A 115 11.92 -0.15 2.32
N GLY A 116 10.81 0.34 2.84
CA GLY A 116 9.70 -0.51 3.25
C GLY A 116 9.05 -1.30 2.12
N VAL A 117 8.98 -0.72 0.92
CA VAL A 117 8.46 -1.39 -0.29
C VAL A 117 9.48 -2.39 -0.82
N GLU A 118 10.75 -1.98 -0.96
CA GLU A 118 11.79 -2.77 -1.61
C GLU A 118 12.31 -3.94 -0.75
N THR A 119 12.06 -3.92 0.56
CA THR A 119 12.49 -4.96 1.50
C THR A 119 11.33 -5.76 2.09
N ALA A 120 10.16 -5.68 1.50
CA ALA A 120 9.02 -6.52 1.90
C ALA A 120 9.31 -8.00 1.59
N ALA A 121 8.76 -8.92 2.39
CA ALA A 121 8.95 -10.36 2.19
C ALA A 121 8.05 -10.92 1.06
N LEU A 122 7.92 -10.15 -0.01
CA LEU A 122 7.19 -10.52 -1.23
C LEU A 122 7.69 -9.65 -2.40
N ASP A 123 7.49 -10.12 -3.62
CA ASP A 123 7.70 -9.31 -4.83
C ASP A 123 6.35 -8.73 -5.29
N PRO A 124 6.11 -7.41 -5.09
CA PRO A 124 4.83 -6.82 -5.44
C PRO A 124 4.70 -6.67 -6.96
N PHE A 125 3.50 -6.85 -7.47
CA PHE A 125 3.21 -6.55 -8.86
C PHE A 125 3.47 -5.05 -9.16
N PRO A 126 3.83 -4.70 -10.42
CA PRO A 126 4.16 -3.32 -10.80
C PRO A 126 3.08 -2.30 -10.44
N HIS A 127 1.79 -2.63 -10.60
CA HIS A 127 0.70 -1.73 -10.21
C HIS A 127 0.65 -1.50 -8.70
N GLN A 128 0.87 -2.54 -7.87
CA GLN A 128 0.90 -2.43 -6.41
C GLN A 128 2.06 -1.54 -5.94
N ARG A 129 3.24 -1.74 -6.54
CA ARG A 129 4.42 -0.90 -6.27
C ARG A 129 4.17 0.55 -6.68
N SER A 130 3.56 0.78 -7.85
CA SER A 130 3.23 2.12 -8.33
C SER A 130 2.26 2.84 -7.41
N VAL A 131 1.17 2.18 -6.99
CA VAL A 131 0.20 2.73 -6.02
C VAL A 131 0.88 3.05 -4.69
N ALA A 132 1.71 2.13 -4.17
CA ALA A 132 2.42 2.36 -2.92
C ALA A 132 3.36 3.57 -3.02
N TYR A 133 4.13 3.70 -4.10
CA TYR A 133 5.03 4.83 -4.31
C TYR A 133 4.29 6.15 -4.44
N ASP A 134 3.18 6.18 -5.17
CA ASP A 134 2.42 7.40 -5.37
C ASP A 134 1.78 7.88 -4.06
N VAL A 135 1.17 6.98 -3.29
CA VAL A 135 0.64 7.31 -1.95
C VAL A 135 1.74 7.78 -1.01
N LEU A 136 2.90 7.10 -0.97
CA LEU A 136 4.01 7.45 -0.09
C LEU A 136 4.64 8.80 -0.45
N SER A 137 4.71 9.14 -1.73
CA SER A 137 5.25 10.42 -2.20
C SER A 137 4.35 11.61 -1.83
N GLN A 138 3.03 11.37 -1.75
CA GLN A 138 2.02 12.38 -1.41
C GLN A 138 1.66 12.40 0.07
N PHE A 139 2.24 11.51 0.89
CA PHE A 139 1.87 11.41 2.31
C PHE A 139 2.21 12.68 3.11
N PRO A 140 1.33 13.20 4.01
CA PRO A 140 0.02 12.65 4.36
C PRO A 140 -1.05 12.95 3.30
N CYS A 141 -1.82 11.93 2.93
CA CYS A 141 -2.88 12.05 1.93
C CYS A 141 -4.11 11.21 2.31
N LYS A 142 -5.23 11.49 1.66
CA LYS A 142 -6.47 10.74 1.81
C LYS A 142 -6.86 10.17 0.45
N LYS A 143 -6.88 8.83 0.32
CA LYS A 143 -7.08 8.13 -0.96
C LYS A 143 -8.02 6.94 -0.83
N LEU A 144 -8.68 6.60 -1.93
CA LEU A 144 -9.50 5.40 -2.10
C LEU A 144 -8.75 4.38 -2.97
N LEU A 145 -8.51 3.19 -2.45
CA LEU A 145 -7.99 2.04 -3.19
C LEU A 145 -9.17 1.19 -3.65
N ALA A 146 -9.47 1.25 -4.94
CA ALA A 146 -10.68 0.68 -5.54
C ALA A 146 -10.39 -0.44 -6.56
N ASP A 147 -9.28 -1.12 -6.42
CA ASP A 147 -8.87 -2.24 -7.26
C ASP A 147 -9.87 -3.39 -7.21
N GLU A 148 -10.01 -4.12 -8.32
CA GLU A 148 -10.87 -5.30 -8.36
C GLU A 148 -10.47 -6.35 -7.32
N VAL A 149 -11.42 -7.22 -6.97
CA VAL A 149 -11.18 -8.36 -6.06
C VAL A 149 -10.02 -9.21 -6.57
N GLY A 150 -9.08 -9.53 -5.68
CA GLY A 150 -7.94 -10.40 -5.99
C GLY A 150 -6.75 -9.69 -6.63
N LEU A 151 -6.76 -8.37 -6.82
CA LEU A 151 -5.61 -7.61 -7.31
C LEU A 151 -4.64 -7.16 -6.20
N GLY A 152 -4.93 -7.53 -4.95
CA GLY A 152 -3.98 -7.39 -3.85
C GLY A 152 -3.99 -6.02 -3.15
N LYS A 153 -5.16 -5.40 -2.94
CA LYS A 153 -5.28 -4.18 -2.11
C LYS A 153 -4.62 -4.30 -0.74
N THR A 154 -4.71 -5.48 -0.11
CA THR A 154 -4.01 -5.77 1.15
C THR A 154 -2.50 -5.63 1.00
N ILE A 155 -1.95 -6.03 -0.16
CA ILE A 155 -0.51 -5.90 -0.47
C ILE A 155 -0.14 -4.42 -0.58
N GLU A 156 -0.90 -3.62 -1.32
CA GLU A 156 -0.66 -2.18 -1.46
C GLU A 156 -0.62 -1.49 -0.10
N VAL A 157 -1.64 -1.73 0.73
CA VAL A 157 -1.73 -1.15 2.07
C VAL A 157 -0.62 -1.66 2.98
N GLY A 158 -0.27 -2.94 2.91
CA GLY A 158 0.83 -3.52 3.67
C GLY A 158 2.18 -2.86 3.33
N LEU A 159 2.46 -2.64 2.04
CA LEU A 159 3.66 -1.93 1.57
C LEU A 159 3.69 -0.48 2.08
N ILE A 160 2.57 0.24 1.97
CA ILE A 160 2.44 1.61 2.45
C ILE A 160 2.65 1.67 3.97
N LEU A 161 1.94 0.85 4.72
CA LEU A 161 2.01 0.82 6.19
C LEU A 161 3.43 0.49 6.68
N ARG A 162 4.05 -0.55 6.12
CA ARG A 162 5.43 -0.92 6.43
C ARG A 162 6.40 0.24 6.17
N SER A 163 6.29 0.88 5.02
CA SER A 163 7.17 2.00 4.64
C SER A 163 7.02 3.20 5.56
N LEU A 164 5.79 3.55 5.93
CA LEU A 164 5.51 4.65 6.85
C LEU A 164 6.01 4.36 8.27
N LEU A 165 5.90 3.10 8.73
CA LEU A 165 6.40 2.67 10.04
C LEU A 165 7.93 2.67 10.09
N LEU A 166 8.59 2.12 9.06
CA LEU A 166 10.05 2.04 8.98
C LEU A 166 10.69 3.42 8.81
N SER A 167 10.08 4.29 8.02
CA SER A 167 10.56 5.67 7.85
C SER A 167 10.17 6.61 8.99
N GLY A 168 9.45 6.13 10.01
CA GLY A 168 9.00 6.91 11.17
C GLY A 168 8.03 8.04 10.85
N ARG A 169 7.45 8.03 9.65
CA ARG A 169 6.46 9.05 9.25
C ARG A 169 5.14 8.89 9.98
N ILE A 170 4.87 7.71 10.56
CA ILE A 170 3.74 7.43 11.44
C ILE A 170 4.20 6.72 12.71
N ASN A 171 3.54 7.04 13.82
CA ASN A 171 3.71 6.38 15.12
C ASN A 171 2.45 5.68 15.60
N ASN A 172 1.30 6.02 15.01
CA ASN A 172 0.04 5.38 15.36
C ASN A 172 -0.82 5.21 14.12
N CYS A 173 -1.34 3.99 13.95
CA CYS A 173 -2.23 3.59 12.87
C CYS A 173 -3.42 2.81 13.40
N LEU A 174 -4.62 3.17 12.92
CA LEU A 174 -5.84 2.41 13.15
C LEU A 174 -6.23 1.68 11.88
N LEU A 175 -6.35 0.35 11.96
CA LEU A 175 -6.81 -0.50 10.87
C LEU A 175 -8.17 -1.10 11.23
N LEU A 176 -9.21 -0.66 10.55
CA LEU A 176 -10.59 -1.14 10.69
C LEU A 176 -10.93 -2.10 9.55
N VAL A 177 -11.20 -3.35 9.89
CA VAL A 177 -11.50 -4.40 8.91
C VAL A 177 -12.79 -5.14 9.24
N PRO A 178 -13.42 -5.86 8.30
CA PRO A 178 -14.49 -6.78 8.61
C PRO A 178 -14.04 -7.85 9.63
N ARG A 179 -14.91 -8.21 10.56
CA ARG A 179 -14.56 -9.20 11.61
C ARG A 179 -14.06 -10.54 11.03
N SER A 180 -14.62 -10.95 9.91
CA SER A 180 -14.22 -12.20 9.22
C SER A 180 -12.80 -12.16 8.65
N LEU A 181 -12.26 -10.98 8.39
CA LEU A 181 -10.95 -10.78 7.78
C LEU A 181 -9.84 -10.46 8.80
N VAL A 182 -10.18 -10.29 10.09
CA VAL A 182 -9.23 -9.88 11.14
C VAL A 182 -8.03 -10.83 11.22
N LYS A 183 -8.27 -12.14 11.25
CA LYS A 183 -7.20 -13.15 11.30
C LYS A 183 -6.29 -13.05 10.08
N GLN A 184 -6.88 -13.03 8.89
CA GLN A 184 -6.15 -12.92 7.64
C GLN A 184 -5.29 -11.65 7.60
N TRP A 185 -5.83 -10.49 7.97
CA TRP A 185 -5.09 -9.24 8.02
C TRP A 185 -3.90 -9.30 8.97
N GLN A 186 -4.08 -9.84 10.16
CA GLN A 186 -3.00 -9.96 11.13
C GLN A 186 -1.88 -10.89 10.64
N GLU A 187 -2.24 -12.05 10.08
CA GLU A 187 -1.29 -13.00 9.51
C GLU A 187 -0.55 -12.40 8.29
N GLU A 188 -1.26 -11.77 7.35
CA GLU A 188 -0.64 -11.14 6.19
C GLU A 188 0.30 -9.99 6.56
N LEU A 189 -0.08 -9.14 7.51
CA LEU A 189 0.79 -8.05 7.98
C LEU A 189 2.06 -8.58 8.64
N ARG A 190 1.97 -9.62 9.45
CA ARG A 190 3.13 -10.24 10.07
C ARG A 190 4.02 -10.95 9.07
N ASP A 191 3.44 -11.84 8.25
CA ASP A 191 4.20 -12.78 7.45
C ASP A 191 4.80 -12.14 6.19
N LYS A 192 4.08 -11.17 5.57
CA LYS A 192 4.52 -10.48 4.34
C LYS A 192 5.21 -9.14 4.59
N PHE A 193 4.83 -8.45 5.66
CA PHE A 193 5.28 -7.07 5.88
C PHE A 193 6.07 -6.89 7.19
N LEU A 194 6.19 -7.93 8.01
CA LEU A 194 6.85 -7.88 9.32
C LEU A 194 6.29 -6.76 10.20
N VAL A 195 4.98 -6.54 10.10
CA VAL A 195 4.24 -5.55 10.89
C VAL A 195 3.40 -6.28 11.91
N ASP A 196 3.69 -6.03 13.19
CA ASP A 196 2.86 -6.53 14.28
C ASP A 196 1.63 -5.63 14.45
N ALA A 197 0.45 -6.22 14.30
CA ALA A 197 -0.84 -5.56 14.40
C ALA A 197 -1.78 -6.34 15.33
N PRO A 198 -1.66 -6.14 16.66
CA PRO A 198 -2.53 -6.79 17.61
C PRO A 198 -4.01 -6.48 17.37
N PHE A 199 -4.83 -7.51 17.41
CA PHE A 199 -6.27 -7.36 17.29
C PHE A 199 -6.90 -6.95 18.61
N TYR A 200 -7.41 -5.74 18.69
CA TYR A 200 -8.22 -5.29 19.81
C TYR A 200 -9.66 -5.79 19.64
N ASP A 201 -10.08 -6.74 20.49
CA ASP A 201 -11.44 -7.32 20.44
C ASP A 201 -12.47 -6.51 21.24
N GLY A 202 -12.00 -5.48 21.96
CA GLY A 202 -12.76 -4.60 22.81
C GLY A 202 -12.65 -4.93 24.29
N SER A 203 -11.91 -5.99 24.67
CA SER A 203 -11.63 -6.38 26.05
C SER A 203 -10.17 -6.78 26.27
N LYS A 204 -9.48 -7.20 25.21
CA LYS A 204 -8.09 -7.69 25.25
C LYS A 204 -7.46 -7.55 23.86
N PHE A 205 -6.16 -7.75 23.79
CA PHE A 205 -5.46 -7.94 22.52
C PHE A 205 -5.36 -9.43 22.18
N VAL A 206 -5.54 -9.76 20.91
CA VAL A 206 -5.55 -11.14 20.42
C VAL A 206 -4.53 -11.26 19.27
N TYR A 207 -3.73 -12.33 19.31
CA TYR A 207 -2.74 -12.68 18.31
C TYR A 207 -3.08 -14.06 17.76
N PHE A 208 -3.21 -14.15 16.42
CA PHE A 208 -3.43 -15.40 15.72
C PHE A 208 -2.08 -15.96 15.25
N GLU A 209 -1.73 -17.14 15.69
CA GLU A 209 -0.47 -17.84 15.39
C GLU A 209 -0.80 -19.19 14.75
N GLY A 210 -1.12 -19.17 13.44
CA GLY A 210 -1.60 -20.35 12.72
C GLY A 210 -2.92 -20.88 13.32
N ASN A 211 -2.87 -22.05 13.96
CA ASN A 211 -4.03 -22.68 14.59
C ASN A 211 -4.19 -22.32 16.08
N THR A 212 -3.28 -21.57 16.64
CA THR A 212 -3.31 -21.14 18.05
C THR A 212 -3.72 -19.68 18.18
N THR A 213 -4.17 -19.30 19.37
CA THR A 213 -4.56 -17.93 19.68
C THR A 213 -3.98 -17.54 21.02
N ARG A 214 -3.12 -16.54 21.01
CA ARG A 214 -2.61 -15.91 22.23
C ARG A 214 -3.42 -14.65 22.52
N SER A 215 -3.67 -14.37 23.79
CA SER A 215 -4.35 -13.13 24.19
C SER A 215 -3.63 -12.45 25.34
N GLU A 216 -3.61 -11.13 25.30
CA GLU A 216 -3.02 -10.29 26.34
C GLU A 216 -4.09 -9.37 26.94
N PRO A 217 -4.14 -9.23 28.27
CA PRO A 217 -5.05 -8.33 28.94
C PRO A 217 -4.71 -6.87 28.60
N LEU A 218 -5.67 -5.99 28.71
CA LEU A 218 -5.43 -4.56 28.56
C LEU A 218 -4.54 -4.05 29.71
N PRO A 219 -3.51 -3.24 29.41
CA PRO A 219 -2.72 -2.59 30.45
C PRO A 219 -3.59 -1.62 31.26
N SER A 220 -3.51 -1.71 32.58
CA SER A 220 -4.28 -0.82 33.47
C SER A 220 -3.91 0.64 33.24
N GLY A 221 -4.93 1.51 33.19
CA GLY A 221 -4.74 2.96 33.08
C GLY A 221 -4.27 3.48 31.73
N ARG A 222 -4.19 2.64 30.70
CA ARG A 222 -3.86 3.05 29.33
C ARG A 222 -5.08 2.99 28.42
N ASP A 223 -5.14 3.91 27.47
CA ASP A 223 -6.14 3.86 26.40
C ASP A 223 -5.87 2.65 25.49
N PRO A 224 -6.78 1.68 25.38
CA PRO A 224 -6.60 0.49 24.57
C PRO A 224 -6.29 0.79 23.09
N TRP A 225 -6.82 1.89 22.56
CA TRP A 225 -6.60 2.29 21.18
C TRP A 225 -5.18 2.79 20.91
N ARG A 226 -4.39 3.08 21.97
CA ARG A 226 -3.05 3.69 21.91
C ARG A 226 -1.93 2.83 22.49
N VAL A 227 -2.22 1.57 22.81
CA VAL A 227 -1.20 0.68 23.38
C VAL A 227 -0.14 0.31 22.34
N HIS A 228 -0.54 0.08 21.11
CA HIS A 228 0.32 -0.35 20.01
C HIS A 228 0.42 0.68 18.90
N ARG A 229 1.54 0.65 18.16
CA ARG A 229 1.73 1.53 16.99
C ARG A 229 0.71 1.24 15.87
N VAL A 230 0.33 -0.01 15.71
CA VAL A 230 -0.74 -0.44 14.80
C VAL A 230 -1.80 -1.15 15.62
N THR A 231 -3.02 -0.60 15.63
CA THR A 231 -4.17 -1.23 16.30
C THR A 231 -5.12 -1.75 15.23
N LEU A 232 -5.22 -3.08 15.13
CA LEU A 232 -6.19 -3.77 14.30
C LEU A 232 -7.49 -3.93 15.07
N ALA A 233 -8.62 -3.55 14.49
CA ALA A 233 -9.93 -3.72 15.10
C ALA A 233 -11.01 -4.06 14.08
N SER A 234 -12.08 -4.73 14.52
CA SER A 234 -13.20 -4.94 13.61
C SER A 234 -14.07 -3.69 13.50
N ALA A 235 -14.41 -3.30 12.26
CA ALA A 235 -15.31 -2.19 11.98
C ALA A 235 -16.69 -2.37 12.67
N GLN A 236 -17.13 -3.63 12.84
CA GLN A 236 -18.36 -3.96 13.54
C GLN A 236 -18.30 -3.57 15.03
N MET A 237 -17.18 -3.84 15.69
CA MET A 237 -16.97 -3.51 17.10
C MET A 237 -16.74 -2.00 17.27
N ALA A 238 -15.91 -1.38 16.44
CA ALA A 238 -15.56 0.03 16.55
C ALA A 238 -16.77 0.98 16.44
N LYS A 239 -17.76 0.65 15.62
CA LYS A 239 -19.00 1.44 15.45
C LYS A 239 -20.07 1.23 16.53
N MET A 240 -19.81 0.40 17.55
CA MET A 240 -20.77 0.20 18.66
C MET A 240 -20.80 1.43 19.57
N SER A 241 -21.97 1.74 20.12
CA SER A 241 -22.13 2.83 21.10
C SER A 241 -21.16 2.64 22.27
N GLY A 242 -20.63 3.74 22.80
CA GLY A 242 -19.59 3.77 23.81
C GLY A 242 -18.18 3.46 23.29
N ARG A 243 -18.02 2.50 22.36
CA ARG A 243 -16.71 2.19 21.75
C ARG A 243 -16.32 3.21 20.69
N SER A 244 -17.27 3.63 19.86
CA SER A 244 -17.05 4.72 18.89
C SER A 244 -16.70 6.03 19.57
N GLU A 245 -17.34 6.35 20.69
CA GLU A 245 -17.01 7.53 21.48
C GLU A 245 -15.64 7.45 22.11
N ALA A 246 -15.29 6.31 22.73
CA ALA A 246 -13.95 6.07 23.27
C ALA A 246 -12.87 6.18 22.17
N LEU A 247 -13.12 5.61 20.98
CA LEU A 247 -12.20 5.69 19.85
C LEU A 247 -12.02 7.13 19.37
N LEU A 248 -13.09 7.90 19.22
CA LEU A 248 -13.02 9.31 18.83
C LEU A 248 -12.32 10.18 19.88
N ASN A 249 -12.40 9.83 21.15
CA ASN A 249 -11.72 10.52 22.24
C ASN A 249 -10.29 10.04 22.50
N SER A 250 -9.82 9.02 21.77
CA SER A 250 -8.45 8.50 21.93
C SER A 250 -7.35 9.40 21.37
N GLY A 251 -7.71 10.55 20.76
CA GLY A 251 -6.78 11.53 20.19
C GLY A 251 -6.59 11.39 18.68
N GLU A 252 -5.56 12.06 18.15
CA GLU A 252 -5.30 12.10 16.71
C GLU A 252 -4.58 10.86 16.20
N TRP A 253 -4.86 10.46 14.98
CA TRP A 253 -4.23 9.37 14.27
C TRP A 253 -3.31 9.88 13.15
N ASP A 254 -2.14 9.26 12.99
CA ASP A 254 -1.31 9.55 11.84
C ASP A 254 -1.89 8.92 10.58
N LEU A 255 -2.48 7.72 10.72
CA LEU A 255 -3.11 7.00 9.61
C LEU A 255 -4.32 6.20 10.11
N VAL A 256 -5.42 6.35 9.40
CA VAL A 256 -6.60 5.46 9.53
C VAL A 256 -6.78 4.70 8.22
N ILE A 257 -7.03 3.40 8.33
CA ILE A 257 -7.30 2.52 7.19
C ILE A 257 -8.65 1.85 7.44
N LEU A 258 -9.54 1.88 6.45
CA LEU A 258 -10.80 1.18 6.48
C LEU A 258 -10.90 0.20 5.31
N ASP A 259 -10.96 -1.08 5.61
CA ASP A 259 -11.25 -2.12 4.63
C ASP A 259 -12.76 -2.28 4.42
N GLU A 260 -13.14 -2.69 3.20
CA GLU A 260 -14.53 -2.78 2.74
C GLU A 260 -15.33 -1.48 3.01
N ALA A 261 -14.72 -0.36 2.62
CA ALA A 261 -15.22 0.98 2.88
C ALA A 261 -16.64 1.24 2.32
N HIS A 262 -17.11 0.46 1.33
CA HIS A 262 -18.49 0.53 0.81
C HIS A 262 -19.56 0.26 1.88
N HIS A 263 -19.16 -0.33 3.01
CA HIS A 263 -20.06 -0.46 4.17
C HIS A 263 -20.28 0.86 4.94
N ALA A 264 -19.43 1.88 4.74
CA ALA A 264 -19.61 3.21 5.29
C ALA A 264 -20.47 4.04 4.31
N ARG A 265 -21.77 3.98 4.43
CA ARG A 265 -22.73 4.56 3.48
C ARG A 265 -23.95 5.18 4.15
N ARG A 266 -24.65 6.06 3.44
CA ARG A 266 -25.98 6.51 3.84
C ARG A 266 -27.00 5.37 3.73
N ARG A 267 -28.09 5.47 4.47
CA ARG A 267 -29.15 4.45 4.48
C ARG A 267 -30.18 4.65 3.37
N ASP A 268 -30.33 5.89 2.91
CA ASP A 268 -31.32 6.28 1.91
C ASP A 268 -30.61 6.93 0.73
N PHE A 269 -30.77 6.35 -0.46
CA PHE A 269 -30.19 6.84 -1.70
C PHE A 269 -31.17 7.66 -2.54
N ALA A 270 -32.48 7.49 -2.28
CA ALA A 270 -33.54 8.10 -3.09
C ALA A 270 -33.72 9.59 -2.78
N THR A 271 -33.35 10.01 -1.58
CA THR A 271 -33.60 11.38 -1.12
C THR A 271 -32.26 12.07 -0.78
N LEU A 272 -31.69 12.82 -1.73
CA LEU A 272 -30.43 13.54 -1.53
C LEU A 272 -30.51 14.56 -0.37
N ASN A 273 -31.67 15.20 -0.19
CA ASN A 273 -31.90 16.20 0.86
C ASN A 273 -31.94 15.61 2.28
N ARG A 274 -32.09 14.28 2.44
CA ARG A 274 -32.14 13.64 3.74
C ARG A 274 -30.92 12.80 4.00
N TYR A 275 -29.86 13.43 4.49
CA TYR A 275 -28.64 12.73 4.87
C TYR A 275 -28.84 11.89 6.12
N ARG A 276 -28.75 10.55 5.97
CA ARG A 276 -28.85 9.58 7.07
C ARG A 276 -27.68 8.60 7.02
N PRO A 277 -26.53 8.96 7.61
CA PRO A 277 -25.38 8.07 7.65
C PRO A 277 -25.68 6.83 8.50
N ASN A 278 -25.15 5.68 8.10
CA ASN A 278 -25.11 4.54 8.99
C ASN A 278 -24.06 4.76 10.10
N ARG A 279 -24.00 3.83 11.07
CA ARG A 279 -23.09 3.99 12.22
C ARG A 279 -21.61 4.01 11.81
N LEU A 280 -21.24 3.27 10.76
CA LEU A 280 -19.85 3.22 10.29
C LEU A 280 -19.47 4.53 9.60
N LEU A 281 -20.32 5.04 8.70
CA LEU A 281 -20.07 6.33 8.05
C LEU A 281 -19.95 7.46 9.07
N ARG A 282 -20.82 7.49 10.08
CA ARG A 282 -20.74 8.49 11.17
C ARG A 282 -19.43 8.39 11.97
N LEU A 283 -18.98 7.16 12.25
CA LEU A 283 -17.69 6.95 12.90
C LEU A 283 -16.54 7.47 12.01
N MET A 284 -16.58 7.16 10.72
CA MET A 284 -15.54 7.61 9.78
C MET A 284 -15.51 9.13 9.60
N GLU A 285 -16.66 9.81 9.62
CA GLU A 285 -16.72 11.27 9.62
C GLU A 285 -15.98 11.84 10.82
N GLY A 286 -16.23 11.33 12.02
CA GLY A 286 -15.51 11.77 13.21
C GLY A 286 -13.99 11.43 13.20
N LEU A 287 -13.61 10.29 12.62
CA LEU A 287 -12.20 9.91 12.47
C LEU A 287 -11.47 10.75 11.42
N THR A 288 -12.16 11.14 10.34
CA THR A 288 -11.57 11.98 9.28
C THR A 288 -11.10 13.33 9.79
N GLU A 289 -11.77 13.88 10.80
CA GLU A 289 -11.38 15.12 11.48
C GLU A 289 -10.18 14.93 12.43
N ARG A 290 -9.87 13.68 12.80
CA ARG A 290 -8.86 13.29 13.79
C ARG A 290 -7.73 12.46 13.20
N THR A 291 -7.59 12.46 11.89
CA THR A 291 -6.50 11.74 11.22
C THR A 291 -5.80 12.61 10.19
N LYS A 292 -4.47 12.49 10.15
CA LYS A 292 -3.64 13.17 9.14
C LYS A 292 -3.80 12.52 7.76
N ALA A 293 -3.91 11.19 7.72
CA ALA A 293 -4.05 10.44 6.49
C ALA A 293 -5.16 9.38 6.59
N LEU A 294 -5.84 9.11 5.48
CA LEU A 294 -6.94 8.16 5.40
C LEU A 294 -6.83 7.31 4.15
N LEU A 295 -6.79 6.00 4.31
CA LEU A 295 -6.89 5.04 3.21
C LEU A 295 -8.20 4.27 3.32
N LEU A 296 -9.05 4.44 2.34
CA LEU A 296 -10.28 3.66 2.17
C LEU A 296 -10.01 2.54 1.15
N MET A 297 -10.44 1.34 1.44
CA MET A 297 -10.29 0.19 0.54
C MET A 297 -11.65 -0.40 0.20
N THR A 298 -11.91 -0.63 -1.07
CA THR A 298 -13.09 -1.37 -1.51
C THR A 298 -12.87 -1.93 -2.92
N ALA A 299 -13.43 -3.09 -3.20
CA ALA A 299 -13.45 -3.60 -4.57
C ALA A 299 -14.68 -3.09 -5.35
N THR A 300 -15.69 -2.62 -4.66
CA THR A 300 -16.97 -2.17 -5.21
C THR A 300 -17.34 -0.81 -4.64
N PRO A 301 -16.68 0.28 -5.11
CA PRO A 301 -16.94 1.62 -4.58
C PRO A 301 -18.37 2.10 -4.86
N MET A 302 -19.00 1.55 -5.89
CA MET A 302 -20.38 1.81 -6.26
C MET A 302 -21.11 0.49 -6.48
N GLN A 303 -21.99 0.13 -5.55
CA GLN A 303 -22.79 -1.09 -5.66
C GLN A 303 -24.16 -0.82 -6.30
N VAL A 304 -24.80 0.25 -5.88
CA VAL A 304 -26.20 0.56 -6.25
C VAL A 304 -26.31 1.94 -6.87
N HIS A 305 -25.69 2.97 -6.31
CA HIS A 305 -25.91 4.34 -6.69
C HIS A 305 -24.63 5.20 -6.65
N PRO A 306 -24.41 6.16 -7.58
CA PRO A 306 -23.23 7.04 -7.58
C PRO A 306 -23.01 7.82 -6.29
N ILE A 307 -24.05 8.07 -5.52
CA ILE A 307 -23.97 8.75 -4.23
C ILE A 307 -23.15 7.96 -3.18
N GLU A 308 -22.98 6.63 -3.35
CA GLU A 308 -22.11 5.83 -2.49
C GLU A 308 -20.66 6.23 -2.66
N VAL A 309 -20.23 6.47 -3.91
CA VAL A 309 -18.89 6.99 -4.21
C VAL A 309 -18.72 8.39 -3.64
N TYR A 310 -19.73 9.24 -3.81
CA TYR A 310 -19.72 10.58 -3.23
C TYR A 310 -19.47 10.55 -1.71
N ASP A 311 -20.16 9.68 -0.96
CA ASP A 311 -19.98 9.57 0.48
C ASP A 311 -18.53 9.20 0.86
N LEU A 312 -17.90 8.30 0.10
CA LEU A 312 -16.50 7.93 0.31
C LEU A 312 -15.55 9.07 -0.06
N LEU A 313 -15.77 9.74 -1.18
CA LEU A 313 -14.96 10.89 -1.61
C LEU A 313 -15.07 12.07 -0.62
N ARG A 314 -16.25 12.27 -0.04
CA ARG A 314 -16.46 13.29 0.99
C ARG A 314 -15.62 13.02 2.25
N LEU A 315 -15.47 11.76 2.66
CA LEU A 315 -14.55 11.38 3.75
C LEU A 315 -13.09 11.70 3.41
N LEU A 316 -12.72 11.66 2.14
CA LEU A 316 -11.37 11.98 1.69
C LEU A 316 -11.10 13.49 1.55
N GLY A 317 -12.12 14.31 1.66
CA GLY A 317 -12.01 15.78 1.58
C GLY A 317 -12.20 16.31 0.17
N LEU A 318 -13.43 16.30 -0.33
CA LEU A 318 -13.80 16.94 -1.59
C LEU A 318 -13.55 18.46 -1.54
N PRO A 319 -13.13 19.09 -2.65
CA PRO A 319 -13.10 20.54 -2.78
C PRO A 319 -14.46 21.17 -2.48
N GLU A 320 -14.48 22.41 -2.00
CA GLU A 320 -15.68 23.05 -1.44
C GLU A 320 -16.91 22.95 -2.34
N LYS A 321 -16.78 23.33 -3.62
CA LYS A 321 -17.91 23.28 -4.58
C LYS A 321 -18.42 21.86 -4.86
N TRP A 322 -17.56 20.84 -4.66
CA TRP A 322 -17.92 19.42 -4.82
C TRP A 322 -18.61 18.82 -3.57
N GLN A 323 -18.70 19.55 -2.46
CA GLN A 323 -19.31 19.04 -1.23
C GLN A 323 -20.84 19.02 -1.29
N ASP A 324 -21.46 19.65 -2.28
CA ASP A 324 -22.91 19.55 -2.49
C ASP A 324 -23.27 18.28 -3.26
N PRO A 325 -24.06 17.36 -2.69
CA PRO A 325 -24.41 16.10 -3.34
C PRO A 325 -25.28 16.29 -4.60
N HIS A 326 -26.05 17.39 -4.69
CA HIS A 326 -26.88 17.68 -5.86
C HIS A 326 -25.99 18.05 -7.05
N SER A 327 -25.07 18.97 -6.87
CA SER A 327 -24.09 19.39 -7.90
C SER A 327 -23.22 18.21 -8.36
N PHE A 328 -22.79 17.35 -7.43
CA PHE A 328 -22.06 16.13 -7.77
C PHE A 328 -22.90 15.20 -8.65
N MET A 329 -24.16 14.94 -8.29
CA MET A 329 -25.05 14.08 -9.07
C MET A 329 -25.39 14.66 -10.44
N GLU A 330 -25.60 15.96 -10.51
CA GLU A 330 -25.82 16.70 -11.76
C GLU A 330 -24.62 16.57 -12.69
N TYR A 331 -23.39 16.73 -12.15
CA TYR A 331 -22.18 16.53 -12.92
C TYR A 331 -22.04 15.11 -13.47
N ILE A 332 -22.25 14.09 -12.63
CA ILE A 332 -22.17 12.69 -13.05
C ILE A 332 -23.22 12.34 -14.11
N THR A 333 -24.40 12.94 -14.03
CA THR A 333 -25.45 12.80 -15.05
C THR A 333 -25.00 13.45 -16.37
N SER A 334 -24.43 14.64 -16.31
CA SER A 334 -23.91 15.37 -17.50
C SER A 334 -22.78 14.65 -18.23
N LEU A 335 -22.06 13.72 -17.57
CA LEU A 335 -21.07 12.86 -18.23
C LEU A 335 -21.72 11.82 -19.18
N ARG A 336 -22.99 11.50 -18.98
CA ARG A 336 -23.74 10.50 -19.76
C ARG A 336 -24.67 11.13 -20.80
N GLU A 337 -25.19 12.30 -20.50
CA GLU A 337 -26.16 13.03 -21.30
C GLU A 337 -25.47 14.14 -22.14
N THR A 338 -26.05 14.49 -23.25
CA THR A 338 -25.57 15.59 -24.11
C THR A 338 -26.36 16.88 -23.91
N ASP A 339 -27.22 16.92 -22.86
CA ASP A 339 -28.05 18.10 -22.59
C ASP A 339 -27.19 19.24 -22.03
N ASP A 340 -27.29 20.40 -22.64
CA ASP A 340 -26.51 21.59 -22.34
C ASP A 340 -27.04 22.37 -21.12
N THR A 341 -28.13 21.92 -20.50
CA THR A 341 -28.83 22.68 -19.43
C THR A 341 -28.03 22.85 -18.13
N THR A 342 -26.99 22.02 -17.93
CA THR A 342 -26.20 21.98 -16.68
C THR A 342 -24.81 22.58 -16.77
N TRP A 343 -24.45 23.24 -17.88
CA TRP A 343 -23.11 23.78 -18.12
C TRP A 343 -22.61 24.72 -16.99
N GLY A 344 -23.50 25.48 -16.36
CA GLY A 344 -23.14 26.37 -15.25
C GLY A 344 -22.55 25.59 -14.05
N THR A 345 -23.22 24.53 -13.62
CA THR A 345 -22.77 23.64 -12.56
C THR A 345 -21.49 22.92 -12.97
N VAL A 346 -21.45 22.40 -14.21
CA VAL A 346 -20.28 21.67 -14.75
C VAL A 346 -19.03 22.57 -14.75
N PHE A 347 -19.12 23.79 -15.25
CA PHE A 347 -17.99 24.71 -15.30
C PHE A 347 -17.54 25.14 -13.90
N SER A 348 -18.48 25.44 -13.02
CA SER A 348 -18.14 25.77 -11.62
C SER A 348 -17.39 24.64 -10.91
N LEU A 349 -17.79 23.39 -11.14
CA LEU A 349 -17.13 22.22 -10.54
C LEU A 349 -15.78 21.90 -11.20
N LEU A 350 -15.67 22.05 -12.53
CA LEU A 350 -14.39 21.90 -13.25
C LEU A 350 -13.37 22.95 -12.79
N ASP A 351 -13.80 24.20 -12.70
CA ASP A 351 -12.99 25.30 -12.20
C ASP A 351 -12.45 25.01 -10.81
N SER A 352 -13.31 24.62 -9.87
CA SER A 352 -12.92 24.20 -8.53
C SER A 352 -11.93 23.01 -8.51
N SER A 353 -12.07 22.07 -9.45
CA SER A 353 -11.14 20.95 -9.59
C SER A 353 -9.79 21.42 -10.13
N ILE A 354 -9.78 22.32 -11.09
CA ILE A 354 -8.57 22.90 -11.68
C ILE A 354 -7.82 23.74 -10.65
N GLU A 355 -8.54 24.57 -9.87
CA GLU A 355 -7.93 25.33 -8.77
C GLU A 355 -7.29 24.42 -7.72
N HIS A 356 -7.92 23.29 -7.41
CA HIS A 356 -7.46 22.39 -6.33
C HIS A 356 -6.32 21.46 -6.75
N TRP A 357 -6.38 20.85 -7.95
CA TRP A 357 -5.41 19.84 -8.42
C TRP A 357 -4.53 20.30 -9.59
N GLY A 358 -4.83 21.42 -10.19
CA GLY A 358 -4.27 21.83 -11.49
C GLY A 358 -4.97 21.12 -12.65
N VAL A 359 -4.63 21.50 -13.86
CA VAL A 359 -5.13 20.83 -15.08
C VAL A 359 -4.46 19.47 -15.24
N ASP A 360 -5.21 18.44 -15.65
CA ASP A 360 -4.65 17.12 -15.99
C ASP A 360 -3.59 17.27 -17.09
N LYS A 361 -2.33 17.00 -16.74
CA LYS A 361 -1.18 17.22 -17.65
C LYS A 361 -1.28 16.40 -18.93
N SER A 362 -1.78 15.17 -18.86
CA SER A 362 -1.93 14.30 -20.01
C SER A 362 -3.00 14.85 -20.98
N TRP A 363 -4.09 15.39 -20.43
CA TRP A 363 -5.10 16.08 -21.22
C TRP A 363 -4.53 17.36 -21.81
N GLU A 364 -3.83 18.18 -21.03
CA GLU A 364 -3.26 19.45 -21.46
C GLU A 364 -2.31 19.28 -22.66
N GLU A 365 -1.39 18.33 -22.57
CA GLU A 365 -0.43 18.01 -23.64
C GLU A 365 -1.13 17.46 -24.88
N SER A 366 -2.07 16.54 -24.70
CA SER A 366 -2.78 15.89 -25.83
C SER A 366 -3.73 16.85 -26.54
N CYS A 367 -4.47 17.64 -25.79
CA CYS A 367 -5.34 18.69 -26.31
C CYS A 367 -4.52 19.77 -27.04
N GLY A 368 -3.39 20.20 -26.46
CA GLY A 368 -2.49 21.15 -27.07
C GLY A 368 -1.89 20.67 -28.39
N ARG A 369 -1.58 19.39 -28.51
CA ARG A 369 -1.15 18.78 -29.79
C ARG A 369 -2.26 18.72 -30.84
N ALA A 370 -3.49 18.43 -30.42
CA ALA A 370 -4.63 18.24 -31.31
C ALA A 370 -5.27 19.56 -31.78
N LEU A 371 -5.49 20.51 -30.86
CA LEU A 371 -6.19 21.77 -31.11
C LEU A 371 -5.26 22.99 -31.21
N GLY A 372 -3.98 22.81 -30.94
CA GLY A 372 -3.05 23.91 -30.77
C GLY A 372 -3.26 24.67 -29.44
N PRO A 373 -2.33 25.59 -29.11
CA PRO A 373 -2.40 26.38 -27.89
C PRO A 373 -3.68 27.22 -27.75
N VAL A 374 -4.13 27.80 -28.87
CA VAL A 374 -5.32 28.65 -28.90
C VAL A 374 -6.60 27.86 -28.63
N GLY A 375 -6.77 26.68 -29.26
CA GLY A 375 -7.95 25.84 -29.05
C GLY A 375 -8.02 25.32 -27.60
N ARG A 376 -6.90 24.88 -27.05
CA ARG A 376 -6.80 24.47 -25.64
C ARG A 376 -7.16 25.64 -24.71
N GLN A 377 -6.54 26.80 -24.88
CA GLN A 377 -6.78 27.95 -24.00
C GLN A 377 -8.22 28.45 -24.08
N ARG A 378 -8.87 28.33 -25.24
CA ARG A 378 -10.28 28.68 -25.41
C ARG A 378 -11.20 27.85 -24.52
N ILE A 379 -10.93 26.54 -24.39
CA ILE A 379 -11.68 25.65 -23.49
C ILE A 379 -11.44 26.07 -22.03
N LEU A 380 -10.19 26.24 -21.62
CA LEU A 380 -9.84 26.61 -20.25
C LEU A 380 -10.41 27.98 -19.85
N ASN A 381 -10.33 28.98 -20.73
CA ASN A 381 -10.91 30.29 -20.47
C ASN A 381 -12.44 30.24 -20.33
N ALA A 382 -13.12 29.39 -21.12
CA ALA A 382 -14.57 29.25 -21.00
C ALA A 382 -14.96 28.70 -19.60
N ILE A 383 -14.18 27.81 -19.06
CA ILE A 383 -14.38 27.26 -17.70
C ILE A 383 -14.08 28.32 -16.64
N ASP A 384 -12.90 28.93 -16.71
CA ASP A 384 -12.41 29.94 -15.75
C ASP A 384 -13.36 31.14 -15.62
N PHE A 385 -13.88 31.63 -16.75
CA PHE A 385 -14.87 32.74 -16.78
C PHE A 385 -16.32 32.28 -16.61
N GLY A 386 -16.60 30.99 -16.42
CA GLY A 386 -17.97 30.46 -16.36
C GLY A 386 -18.80 30.74 -17.61
N ASN A 387 -18.15 30.91 -18.76
CA ASN A 387 -18.82 31.30 -20.01
C ASN A 387 -19.45 30.07 -20.70
N THR A 388 -20.62 29.69 -20.23
CA THR A 388 -21.37 28.55 -20.78
C THR A 388 -21.80 28.74 -22.22
N SER A 389 -22.02 30.01 -22.66
CA SER A 389 -22.38 30.31 -24.05
C SER A 389 -21.27 30.01 -25.06
N ALA A 390 -20.01 29.96 -24.61
CA ALA A 390 -18.88 29.60 -25.45
C ALA A 390 -19.01 28.18 -26.02
N VAL A 391 -19.65 27.25 -25.30
CA VAL A 391 -19.84 25.84 -25.71
C VAL A 391 -20.59 25.76 -27.04
N TYR A 392 -21.56 26.61 -27.24
CA TYR A 392 -22.35 26.65 -28.50
C TYR A 392 -21.49 27.10 -29.72
N SER A 393 -20.42 27.84 -29.47
CA SER A 393 -19.48 28.29 -30.48
C SER A 393 -18.28 27.33 -30.66
N PHE A 394 -18.17 26.31 -29.87
CA PHE A 394 -17.11 25.31 -29.99
C PHE A 394 -17.32 24.43 -31.22
N LYS A 395 -16.21 24.09 -31.88
CA LYS A 395 -16.17 23.04 -32.91
C LYS A 395 -16.41 21.68 -32.26
N ASP A 396 -16.83 20.69 -33.02
CA ASP A 396 -17.05 19.32 -32.50
C ASP A 396 -15.81 18.75 -31.84
N SER A 397 -14.62 19.01 -32.37
CA SER A 397 -13.35 18.63 -31.77
C SER A 397 -13.12 19.31 -30.42
N GLU A 398 -13.44 20.59 -30.25
CA GLU A 398 -13.31 21.29 -28.96
C GLU A 398 -14.30 20.75 -27.93
N ARG A 399 -15.54 20.44 -28.35
CA ARG A 399 -16.55 19.81 -27.49
C ARG A 399 -16.10 18.42 -27.01
N GLU A 400 -15.49 17.63 -27.88
CA GLU A 400 -14.97 16.31 -27.49
C GLU A 400 -13.83 16.42 -26.49
N TRP A 401 -12.89 17.36 -26.66
CA TRP A 401 -11.84 17.63 -25.70
C TRP A 401 -12.37 18.17 -24.36
N LEU A 402 -13.42 18.98 -24.37
CA LEU A 402 -14.10 19.39 -23.14
C LEU A 402 -14.71 18.20 -22.40
N ARG A 403 -15.39 17.28 -23.11
CA ARG A 403 -15.92 16.05 -22.51
C ARG A 403 -14.82 15.16 -21.93
N GLN A 404 -13.68 15.07 -22.62
CA GLN A 404 -12.53 14.35 -22.08
C GLN A 404 -11.98 15.01 -20.81
N LEU A 405 -11.91 16.33 -20.75
CA LEU A 405 -11.54 17.06 -19.56
C LEU A 405 -12.52 16.78 -18.41
N MET A 406 -13.82 16.85 -18.66
CA MET A 406 -14.85 16.52 -17.67
C MET A 406 -14.64 15.13 -17.06
N ARG A 407 -14.33 14.12 -17.86
CA ARG A 407 -14.08 12.75 -17.38
C ARG A 407 -12.81 12.64 -16.52
N ARG A 408 -11.78 13.42 -16.78
CA ARG A 408 -10.47 13.37 -16.13
C ARG A 408 -10.37 14.31 -14.94
N GLN A 409 -11.01 15.49 -15.02
CA GLN A 409 -10.89 16.55 -14.02
C GLN A 409 -11.92 16.44 -12.89
N GLN A 410 -12.71 15.37 -12.81
CA GLN A 410 -13.59 15.08 -11.69
C GLN A 410 -12.82 14.49 -10.50
N PRO A 411 -13.35 14.51 -9.26
CA PRO A 411 -12.63 14.02 -8.08
C PRO A 411 -12.21 12.56 -8.12
N VAL A 412 -12.97 11.67 -8.78
CA VAL A 412 -12.73 10.22 -8.77
C VAL A 412 -11.32 9.86 -9.26
N PRO A 413 -10.84 10.28 -10.46
CA PRO A 413 -9.48 9.96 -10.91
C PRO A 413 -8.37 10.52 -10.01
N TRP A 414 -8.61 11.65 -9.35
CA TRP A 414 -7.60 12.30 -8.50
C TRP A 414 -7.49 11.71 -7.11
N MET A 415 -8.58 11.14 -6.62
CA MET A 415 -8.67 10.64 -5.24
C MET A 415 -8.66 9.11 -5.15
N THR A 416 -8.71 8.39 -6.30
CA THR A 416 -8.92 6.95 -6.35
C THR A 416 -7.86 6.25 -7.20
N TYR A 417 -7.28 5.18 -6.69
CA TYR A 417 -6.52 4.21 -7.46
C TYR A 417 -7.43 3.06 -7.84
N ARG A 418 -7.43 2.68 -9.12
CA ARG A 418 -8.25 1.58 -9.61
C ARG A 418 -7.57 0.82 -10.72
N SER A 419 -7.11 -0.37 -10.40
CA SER A 419 -6.65 -1.36 -11.35
C SER A 419 -7.76 -2.35 -11.66
N THR A 420 -7.85 -2.77 -12.92
CA THR A 420 -8.81 -3.77 -13.37
C THR A 420 -8.09 -4.88 -14.11
N ARG A 421 -8.63 -6.10 -14.09
CA ARG A 421 -8.04 -7.23 -14.81
C ARG A 421 -7.85 -6.97 -16.31
N PRO A 422 -8.79 -6.34 -17.03
CA PRO A 422 -8.58 -5.97 -18.43
C PRO A 422 -7.39 -5.02 -18.63
N LEU A 423 -7.23 -4.02 -17.76
CA LEU A 423 -6.10 -3.09 -17.81
C LEU A 423 -4.76 -3.81 -17.58
N LEU A 424 -4.70 -4.71 -16.61
CA LEU A 424 -3.49 -5.49 -16.33
C LEU A 424 -3.15 -6.44 -17.49
N ARG A 425 -4.15 -7.06 -18.14
CA ARG A 425 -3.94 -7.85 -19.37
C ARG A 425 -3.36 -7.00 -20.49
N GLN A 426 -3.90 -5.80 -20.70
CA GLN A 426 -3.37 -4.86 -21.68
C GLN A 426 -1.91 -4.51 -21.40
N TYR A 427 -1.54 -4.26 -20.13
CA TYR A 427 -0.15 -4.01 -19.75
C TYR A 427 0.76 -5.23 -19.98
N PHE A 428 0.23 -6.42 -19.75
CA PHE A 428 0.92 -7.66 -20.06
C PHE A 428 1.16 -7.82 -21.57
N ASP A 429 0.12 -7.61 -22.39
CA ASP A 429 0.21 -7.71 -23.85
C ASP A 429 1.17 -6.66 -24.45
N GLN A 430 1.33 -5.51 -23.79
CA GLN A 430 2.28 -4.46 -24.13
C GLN A 430 3.72 -4.73 -23.63
N GLY A 431 3.96 -5.85 -22.95
CA GLY A 431 5.27 -6.19 -22.37
C GLY A 431 5.68 -5.33 -21.16
N LEU A 432 4.75 -4.57 -20.59
CA LEU A 432 4.96 -3.74 -19.40
C LEU A 432 4.91 -4.57 -18.11
N LEU A 433 4.29 -5.73 -18.14
CA LEU A 433 4.26 -6.73 -17.07
C LEU A 433 4.99 -7.98 -17.54
N LYS A 434 5.94 -8.49 -16.75
CA LYS A 434 6.55 -9.80 -16.99
C LYS A 434 5.66 -10.89 -16.38
N GLN A 435 5.57 -12.05 -17.06
CA GLN A 435 5.08 -13.26 -16.42
C GLN A 435 6.07 -13.68 -15.33
N ASN A 436 5.59 -13.88 -14.13
CA ASN A 436 6.26 -14.69 -13.12
C ASN A 436 5.75 -16.12 -13.21
#